data_87d5e69c56a0c53c3ec4c860f971a2df
#
_entry.id   87d5e69c56a0c53c3ec4c860f971a2df
#
_cell.length_a   1.000
_cell.length_b   1.000
_cell.length_c   1.000
_cell.angle_alpha   90.00
_cell.angle_beta   90.00
_cell.angle_gamma   90.00
#
_symmetry.space_group_name_H-M   'P 1'
#
loop_
_entity.id
_entity.type
_entity.pdbx_description
1 polymer ?
#
loop_
_entity_poly.entity_id
_entity_poly.type
_entity_poly.pdbx_seq_one_letter_code
_entity_poly.pdbx_strand_id
1 'polypeptide(L)'
;VALIVIVIAVILDQVVKIAVENYLPMQEAVPLLPVLALYRTYNLGVAFSLLSGMEREFIVGMRVLIVAFVLWLWRRTPKERPFAHSGFALIIAGAIGNLIDGFAYGHVIDYILFHTETWSFAVFNLADSFITIGAGLVILDELFGPKKADQ
;
A
#
# COMPACT_ATOMS: atom_id res chain seq x y z
N VAL A 1 -18.93 -8.37 0.02
CA VAL A 1 -18.40 -7.21 0.78
C VAL A 1 -16.94 -6.96 0.43
N ALA A 2 -16.03 -7.92 0.59
CA ALA A 2 -14.58 -7.72 0.37
C ALA A 2 -14.23 -7.19 -1.03
N LEU A 3 -14.83 -7.72 -2.08
CA LEU A 3 -14.61 -7.24 -3.46
C LEU A 3 -15.01 -5.76 -3.62
N ILE A 4 -16.10 -5.35 -3.00
CA ILE A 4 -16.56 -3.95 -3.05
C ILE A 4 -15.53 -3.05 -2.34
N VAL A 5 -15.00 -3.46 -1.18
CA VAL A 5 -13.95 -2.73 -0.46
C VAL A 5 -12.70 -2.59 -1.32
N ILE A 6 -12.24 -3.67 -1.96
CA ILE A 6 -11.08 -3.64 -2.87
C ILE A 6 -11.32 -2.65 -4.00
N VAL A 7 -12.44 -2.74 -4.69
CA VAL A 7 -12.74 -1.86 -5.84
C VAL A 7 -12.79 -0.40 -5.42
N ILE A 8 -13.48 -0.08 -4.32
CA ILE A 8 -13.57 1.29 -3.81
C ILE A 8 -12.19 1.82 -3.41
N ALA A 9 -11.40 1.02 -2.69
CA ALA A 9 -10.07 1.42 -2.24
C ALA A 9 -9.10 1.66 -3.41
N VAL A 10 -9.13 0.79 -4.43
CA VAL A 10 -8.33 0.97 -5.65
C VAL A 10 -8.77 2.23 -6.41
N ILE A 11 -10.06 2.45 -6.59
CA ILE A 11 -10.56 3.67 -7.25
C ILE A 11 -10.13 4.91 -6.48
N LEU A 12 -10.28 4.90 -5.16
CA LEU A 12 -9.89 6.02 -4.31
C LEU A 12 -8.38 6.32 -4.43
N ASP A 13 -7.53 5.31 -4.36
CA ASP A 13 -6.09 5.46 -4.54
C ASP A 13 -5.75 6.09 -5.89
N GLN A 14 -6.32 5.56 -6.97
CA GLN A 14 -6.04 6.07 -8.32
C GLN A 14 -6.58 7.49 -8.54
N VAL A 15 -7.76 7.82 -8.02
CA VAL A 15 -8.31 9.19 -8.10
C VAL A 15 -7.42 10.18 -7.36
N VAL A 16 -6.94 9.83 -6.16
CA VAL A 16 -6.02 10.69 -5.41
C VAL A 16 -4.69 10.85 -6.14
N LYS A 17 -4.11 9.78 -6.70
CA LYS A 17 -2.87 9.84 -7.47
C LYS A 17 -3.01 10.71 -8.72
N ILE A 18 -4.11 10.60 -9.45
CA ILE A 18 -4.41 11.48 -10.60
C ILE A 18 -4.51 12.94 -10.15
N ALA A 19 -5.15 13.22 -9.02
CA ALA A 19 -5.22 14.58 -8.48
C ALA A 19 -3.83 15.10 -8.08
N VAL A 20 -3.01 14.28 -7.43
CA VAL A 20 -1.63 14.60 -7.08
C VAL A 20 -0.81 14.94 -8.32
N GLU A 21 -0.92 14.14 -9.38
CA GLU A 21 -0.22 14.39 -10.65
C GLU A 21 -0.60 15.72 -11.29
N ASN A 22 -1.88 16.11 -11.22
CA ASN A 22 -2.38 17.31 -11.89
C ASN A 22 -2.19 18.59 -11.07
N TYR A 23 -2.20 18.51 -9.74
CA TYR A 23 -2.30 19.70 -8.89
C TYR A 23 -1.13 19.90 -7.93
N LEU A 24 -0.31 18.87 -7.69
CA LEU A 24 0.82 18.99 -6.76
C LEU A 24 2.13 19.21 -7.53
N PRO A 25 2.95 20.21 -7.17
CA PRO A 25 4.25 20.42 -7.80
C PRO A 25 5.18 19.24 -7.53
N MET A 26 6.04 18.93 -8.50
CA MET A 26 6.99 17.83 -8.39
C MET A 26 8.14 18.20 -7.47
N GLN A 27 8.44 17.35 -6.47
CA GLN A 27 9.56 17.51 -5.54
C GLN A 27 9.54 18.84 -4.75
N GLU A 28 8.37 19.35 -4.48
CA GLU A 28 8.17 20.55 -3.66
C GLU A 28 7.21 20.20 -2.51
N ALA A 29 7.60 20.60 -1.30
CA ALA A 29 6.80 20.31 -0.11
C ALA A 29 5.67 21.35 0.05
N VAL A 30 4.44 20.88 0.08
CA VAL A 30 3.25 21.68 0.41
C VAL A 30 2.83 21.32 1.84
N PRO A 31 3.12 22.18 2.84
CA PRO A 31 2.85 21.86 4.22
C PRO A 31 1.34 21.87 4.49
N LEU A 32 0.86 20.83 5.20
CA LEU A 32 -0.52 20.73 5.68
C LEU A 32 -0.60 20.93 7.19
N LEU A 33 0.34 20.36 7.93
CA LEU A 33 0.47 20.43 9.38
C LEU A 33 1.96 20.56 9.74
N PRO A 34 2.32 20.92 10.98
CA PRO A 34 3.72 21.06 11.38
C PRO A 34 4.62 19.84 11.13
N VAL A 35 4.01 18.63 11.06
CA VAL A 35 4.72 17.35 10.87
C VAL A 35 4.24 16.58 9.65
N LEU A 36 3.36 17.17 8.82
CA LEU A 36 2.75 16.53 7.66
C LEU A 36 2.77 17.48 6.46
N ALA A 37 3.33 17.04 5.36
CA ALA A 37 3.31 17.76 4.09
C ALA A 37 2.86 16.83 2.95
N LEU A 38 2.39 17.41 1.86
CA LEU A 38 2.31 16.74 0.58
C LEU A 38 3.62 16.99 -0.18
N TYR A 39 4.19 15.93 -0.72
CA TYR A 39 5.46 15.98 -1.43
C TYR A 39 5.45 14.96 -2.56
N ARG A 40 5.13 15.40 -3.79
CA ARG A 40 5.06 14.49 -4.92
C ARG A 40 6.44 13.98 -5.32
N THR A 41 6.61 12.66 -5.35
CA THR A 41 7.82 12.00 -5.83
C THR A 41 7.47 10.68 -6.54
N TYR A 42 8.40 10.19 -7.34
CA TYR A 42 8.26 8.92 -8.05
C TYR A 42 9.15 7.86 -7.43
N ASN A 43 8.53 6.75 -7.05
CA ASN A 43 9.20 5.61 -6.49
C ASN A 43 9.29 4.49 -7.55
N LEU A 44 10.51 4.17 -7.97
CA LEU A 44 10.78 3.10 -8.94
C LEU A 44 10.49 1.69 -8.40
N GLY A 45 9.93 1.61 -7.21
CA GLY A 45 9.50 0.34 -6.63
C GLY A 45 10.41 -0.20 -5.55
N VAL A 46 11.24 0.68 -5.01
CA VAL A 46 12.29 0.29 -4.05
C VAL A 46 12.07 1.01 -2.74
N ALA A 47 11.73 0.25 -1.71
CA ALA A 47 11.86 0.73 -0.35
C ALA A 47 13.35 1.03 -0.08
N PHE A 48 13.66 2.30 0.26
CA PHE A 48 14.99 2.72 0.73
C PHE A 48 16.16 2.52 -0.25
N SER A 49 15.94 2.60 -1.57
CA SER A 49 17.00 2.44 -2.59
C SER A 49 17.73 1.08 -2.56
N LEU A 50 17.29 0.12 -1.76
CA LEU A 50 17.93 -1.18 -1.60
C LEU A 50 17.97 -2.02 -2.89
N LEU A 51 17.08 -1.75 -3.84
CA LEU A 51 16.96 -2.47 -5.10
C LEU A 51 17.13 -1.54 -6.32
N SER A 52 17.72 -0.37 -6.15
CA SER A 52 17.87 0.65 -7.20
C SER A 52 18.68 0.21 -8.44
N GLY A 53 19.30 -0.97 -8.41
CA GLY A 53 19.98 -1.60 -9.55
C GLY A 53 19.21 -2.74 -10.20
N MET A 54 17.99 -3.06 -9.76
CA MET A 54 17.21 -4.17 -10.33
C MET A 54 16.34 -3.70 -11.49
N GLU A 55 16.16 -4.60 -12.47
CA GLU A 55 15.28 -4.34 -13.60
C GLU A 55 13.81 -4.21 -13.14
N ARG A 56 13.07 -3.32 -13.79
CA ARG A 56 11.65 -3.03 -13.50
C ARG A 56 10.80 -4.31 -13.47
N GLU A 57 11.05 -5.20 -14.43
CA GLU A 57 10.32 -6.47 -14.58
C GLU A 57 10.48 -7.37 -13.35
N PHE A 58 11.65 -7.35 -12.75
CA PHE A 58 11.92 -8.10 -11.51
C PHE A 58 11.10 -7.56 -10.34
N ILE A 59 11.06 -6.23 -10.19
CA ILE A 59 10.30 -5.55 -9.12
C ILE A 59 8.80 -5.81 -9.27
N VAL A 60 8.27 -5.71 -10.49
CA VAL A 60 6.87 -6.02 -10.79
C VAL A 60 6.58 -7.50 -10.52
N GLY A 61 7.47 -8.40 -10.95
CA GLY A 61 7.36 -9.83 -10.68
C GLY A 61 7.31 -10.16 -9.20
N MET A 62 8.17 -9.55 -8.38
CA MET A 62 8.14 -9.70 -6.92
C MET A 62 6.80 -9.24 -6.32
N ARG A 63 6.27 -8.10 -6.77
CA ARG A 63 4.97 -7.59 -6.29
C ARG A 63 3.83 -8.55 -6.63
N VAL A 64 3.82 -9.10 -7.84
CA VAL A 64 2.83 -10.11 -8.26
C VAL A 64 2.94 -11.37 -7.40
N LEU A 65 4.14 -11.84 -7.10
CA LEU A 65 4.36 -12.99 -6.21
C LEU A 65 3.85 -12.72 -4.79
N ILE A 66 4.08 -11.52 -4.25
CA ILE A 66 3.56 -11.11 -2.94
C ILE A 66 2.02 -11.13 -2.94
N VAL A 67 1.38 -10.57 -3.98
CA VAL A 67 -0.08 -10.59 -4.12
C VAL A 67 -0.61 -12.03 -4.19
N ALA A 68 0.03 -12.89 -4.96
CA ALA A 68 -0.35 -14.31 -5.07
C ALA A 68 -0.22 -15.03 -3.72
N PHE A 69 0.85 -14.77 -2.97
CA PHE A 69 1.05 -15.31 -1.62
C PHE A 69 -0.01 -14.81 -0.63
N VAL A 70 -0.33 -13.51 -0.65
CA VAL A 70 -1.39 -12.93 0.20
C VAL A 70 -2.75 -13.55 -0.12
N LEU A 71 -3.09 -13.73 -1.41
CA LEU A 71 -4.30 -14.42 -1.84
C LEU A 71 -4.35 -15.88 -1.39
N TRP A 72 -3.22 -16.57 -1.41
CA TRP A 72 -3.11 -17.94 -0.91
C TRP A 72 -3.35 -17.99 0.59
N LEU A 73 -2.76 -17.10 1.39
CA LEU A 73 -3.03 -16.98 2.82
C LEU A 73 -4.51 -16.70 3.10
N TRP A 74 -5.09 -15.76 2.37
CA TRP A 74 -6.50 -15.38 2.52
C TRP A 74 -7.44 -16.56 2.29
N ARG A 75 -7.19 -17.35 1.25
CA ARG A 75 -7.98 -18.57 0.97
C ARG A 75 -7.90 -19.61 2.06
N ARG A 76 -6.82 -19.63 2.84
CA ARG A 76 -6.62 -20.55 3.97
C ARG A 76 -7.14 -20.01 5.30
N THR A 77 -7.55 -18.78 5.35
CA THR A 77 -8.05 -18.12 6.55
C THR A 77 -9.50 -18.54 6.81
N PRO A 78 -9.84 -19.02 8.04
CA PRO A 78 -11.20 -19.37 8.42
C PRO A 78 -12.16 -18.19 8.26
N LYS A 79 -13.43 -18.47 7.92
CA LYS A 79 -14.46 -17.44 7.67
C LYS A 79 -14.82 -16.64 8.91
N GLU A 80 -14.58 -17.17 10.06
CA GLU A 80 -14.87 -16.61 11.39
C GLU A 80 -13.85 -15.54 11.83
N ARG A 81 -12.92 -15.16 10.96
CA ARG A 81 -11.85 -14.17 11.19
C ARG A 81 -12.08 -12.87 10.40
N PRO A 82 -13.07 -12.04 10.78
CA PRO A 82 -13.48 -10.88 9.99
C PRO A 82 -12.39 -9.79 9.87
N PHE A 83 -11.57 -9.61 10.92
CA PHE A 83 -10.46 -8.64 10.86
C PHE A 83 -9.37 -9.10 9.89
N ALA A 84 -9.02 -10.38 9.86
CA ALA A 84 -8.09 -10.91 8.88
C ALA A 84 -8.62 -10.76 7.46
N HIS A 85 -9.90 -11.07 7.21
CA HIS A 85 -10.50 -10.88 5.88
C HIS A 85 -10.52 -9.42 5.43
N SER A 86 -10.80 -8.48 6.33
CA SER A 86 -10.74 -7.05 6.06
C SER A 86 -9.30 -6.60 5.80
N GLY A 87 -8.35 -7.12 6.58
CA GLY A 87 -6.93 -6.86 6.40
C GLY A 87 -6.42 -7.34 5.06
N PHE A 88 -6.72 -8.56 4.65
CA PHE A 88 -6.34 -9.08 3.32
C PHE A 88 -6.96 -8.27 2.19
N ALA A 89 -8.22 -7.84 2.32
CA ALA A 89 -8.85 -7.00 1.31
C ALA A 89 -8.11 -5.67 1.13
N LEU A 90 -7.70 -5.01 2.22
CA LEU A 90 -6.92 -3.78 2.17
C LEU A 90 -5.53 -4.00 1.59
N ILE A 91 -4.82 -5.06 1.98
CA ILE A 91 -3.51 -5.40 1.42
C ILE A 91 -3.60 -5.58 -0.10
N ILE A 92 -4.59 -6.36 -0.56
CA ILE A 92 -4.79 -6.60 -2.00
C ILE A 92 -5.14 -5.30 -2.73
N ALA A 93 -6.00 -4.47 -2.16
CA ALA A 93 -6.37 -3.18 -2.75
C ALA A 93 -5.15 -2.27 -2.93
N GLY A 94 -4.34 -2.08 -1.89
CA GLY A 94 -3.12 -1.27 -1.96
C GLY A 94 -2.09 -1.86 -2.92
N ALA A 95 -1.89 -3.18 -2.91
CA ALA A 95 -0.98 -3.83 -3.83
C ALA A 95 -1.43 -3.66 -5.30
N ILE A 96 -2.72 -3.77 -5.60
CA ILE A 96 -3.27 -3.51 -6.95
C ILE A 96 -3.05 -2.04 -7.33
N GLY A 97 -3.32 -1.07 -6.44
CA GLY A 97 -3.09 0.34 -6.70
C GLY A 97 -1.66 0.64 -7.13
N ASN A 98 -0.68 0.14 -6.37
CA ASN A 98 0.74 0.29 -6.70
C ASN A 98 1.18 -0.52 -7.93
N LEU A 99 0.54 -1.65 -8.23
CA LEU A 99 0.78 -2.39 -9.48
C LEU A 99 0.27 -1.64 -10.70
N ILE A 100 -0.91 -1.01 -10.63
CA ILE A 100 -1.44 -0.17 -11.72
C ILE A 100 -0.44 0.92 -12.06
N ASP A 101 0.09 1.65 -11.09
CA ASP A 101 1.11 2.67 -11.30
C ASP A 101 2.36 2.07 -11.99
N GLY A 102 2.87 0.98 -11.44
CA GLY A 102 4.05 0.29 -11.97
C GLY A 102 3.89 -0.14 -13.42
N PHE A 103 2.71 -0.63 -13.82
CA PHE A 103 2.43 -1.01 -15.20
C PHE A 103 2.17 0.18 -16.11
N ALA A 104 1.39 1.18 -15.64
CA ALA A 104 0.98 2.31 -16.46
C ALA A 104 2.11 3.33 -16.64
N TYR A 105 2.86 3.64 -15.58
CA TYR A 105 3.83 4.74 -15.56
C TYR A 105 5.28 4.28 -15.37
N GLY A 106 5.51 3.06 -14.97
CA GLY A 106 6.85 2.56 -14.66
C GLY A 106 7.39 2.95 -13.28
N HIS A 107 6.61 3.66 -12.50
CA HIS A 107 6.91 4.10 -11.13
C HIS A 107 5.62 4.15 -10.32
N VAL A 108 5.76 4.26 -9.01
CA VAL A 108 4.66 4.52 -8.08
C VAL A 108 4.66 5.99 -7.71
N ILE A 109 3.49 6.59 -7.61
CA ILE A 109 3.30 7.98 -7.21
C ILE A 109 3.17 8.04 -5.70
N ASP A 110 4.19 8.60 -5.03
CA ASP A 110 4.21 8.82 -3.58
C ASP A 110 4.03 10.30 -3.28
N TYR A 111 3.32 10.65 -2.18
CA TYR A 111 2.96 12.04 -1.93
C TYR A 111 2.70 12.42 -0.47
N ILE A 112 2.72 11.49 0.48
CA ILE A 112 2.52 11.76 1.90
C ILE A 112 3.89 11.76 2.59
N LEU A 113 4.27 12.91 3.17
CA LEU A 113 5.52 13.09 3.89
C LEU A 113 5.26 13.42 5.35
N PHE A 114 5.64 12.53 6.26
CA PHE A 114 5.80 12.86 7.67
C PHE A 114 7.22 13.35 7.93
N HIS A 115 7.35 14.51 8.57
CA HIS A 115 8.64 15.11 8.85
C HIS A 115 8.63 15.89 10.16
N THR A 116 9.82 16.12 10.69
CA THR A 116 10.12 17.08 11.74
C THR A 116 11.22 18.02 11.22
N GLU A 117 11.71 18.94 12.04
CA GLU A 117 12.83 19.81 11.66
C GLU A 117 14.12 19.05 11.35
N THR A 118 14.32 17.88 11.97
CA THR A 118 15.57 17.11 11.90
C THR A 118 15.44 15.73 11.29
N TRP A 119 14.22 15.28 11.01
CA TRP A 119 13.94 13.93 10.50
C TRP A 119 12.74 13.91 9.56
N SER A 120 12.81 13.06 8.53
CA SER A 120 11.69 12.77 7.65
C SER A 120 11.51 11.26 7.45
N PHE A 121 10.27 10.82 7.39
CA PHE A 121 9.93 9.47 6.96
C PHE A 121 10.02 9.36 5.43
N ALA A 122 10.15 8.15 4.92
CA ALA A 122 10.03 7.91 3.48
C ALA A 122 8.65 8.36 2.99
N VAL A 123 8.59 9.02 1.84
CA VAL A 123 7.32 9.43 1.23
C VAL A 123 6.55 8.18 0.85
N PHE A 124 5.25 8.18 1.08
CA PHE A 124 4.35 7.06 0.80
C PHE A 124 3.02 7.55 0.24
N ASN A 125 2.11 6.65 -0.06
CA ASN A 125 0.82 6.93 -0.66
C ASN A 125 -0.35 6.23 0.07
N LEU A 126 -1.56 6.41 -0.44
CA LEU A 126 -2.76 5.81 0.14
C LEU A 126 -2.76 4.28 0.02
N ALA A 127 -2.25 3.73 -1.09
CA ALA A 127 -2.11 2.28 -1.27
C ALA A 127 -1.18 1.65 -0.21
N ASP A 128 -0.06 2.32 0.13
CA ASP A 128 0.85 1.87 1.19
C ASP A 128 0.17 1.94 2.57
N SER A 129 -0.67 2.95 2.79
CA SER A 129 -1.50 3.05 3.99
C SER A 129 -2.47 1.87 4.10
N PHE A 130 -3.13 1.50 3.00
CA PHE A 130 -4.00 0.32 2.98
C PHE A 130 -3.23 -0.98 3.26
N ILE A 131 -2.05 -1.15 2.68
CA ILE A 131 -1.19 -2.32 2.96
C ILE A 131 -0.81 -2.36 4.44
N THR A 132 -0.38 -1.24 5.00
CA THR A 132 0.06 -1.15 6.40
C THR A 132 -1.07 -1.41 7.39
N ILE A 133 -2.22 -0.77 7.20
CA ILE A 133 -3.42 -0.97 8.02
C ILE A 133 -3.91 -2.41 7.88
N GLY A 134 -3.95 -2.92 6.65
CA GLY A 134 -4.35 -4.29 6.38
C GLY A 134 -3.47 -5.32 7.06
N ALA A 135 -2.15 -5.14 6.99
CA ALA A 135 -1.19 -6.00 7.69
C ALA A 135 -1.38 -5.93 9.21
N GLY A 136 -1.59 -4.74 9.76
CA GLY A 136 -1.91 -4.55 11.18
C GLY A 136 -3.17 -5.31 11.60
N LEU A 137 -4.24 -5.27 10.80
CA LEU A 137 -5.48 -6.01 11.07
C LEU A 137 -5.26 -7.53 11.05
N VAL A 138 -4.48 -8.05 10.10
CA VAL A 138 -4.15 -9.48 10.04
C VAL A 138 -3.34 -9.91 11.26
N ILE A 139 -2.35 -9.12 11.66
CA ILE A 139 -1.52 -9.39 12.84
C ILE A 139 -2.37 -9.35 14.12
N LEU A 140 -3.21 -8.34 14.28
CA LEU A 140 -4.11 -8.25 15.44
C LEU A 140 -5.08 -9.43 15.52
N ASP A 141 -5.62 -9.85 14.36
CA ASP A 141 -6.48 -11.01 14.31
C ASP A 141 -5.74 -12.32 14.65
N GLU A 142 -4.47 -12.45 14.27
CA GLU A 142 -3.65 -13.60 14.65
C GLU A 142 -3.33 -13.64 16.14
N LEU A 143 -3.09 -12.49 16.76
CA LEU A 143 -2.75 -12.39 18.19
C LEU A 143 -3.98 -12.52 19.10
N PHE A 144 -5.11 -11.96 18.71
CA PHE A 144 -6.29 -11.79 19.56
C PHE A 144 -7.56 -12.44 19.01
N GLY A 145 -7.52 -12.93 17.79
CA GLY A 145 -8.67 -13.58 17.14
C GLY A 145 -9.01 -14.95 17.75
N PRO A 146 -10.16 -15.52 17.40
CA PRO A 146 -10.57 -16.82 17.89
C PRO A 146 -9.52 -17.89 17.56
N LYS A 147 -9.01 -18.56 18.59
CA LYS A 147 -8.09 -19.69 18.42
C LYS A 147 -8.79 -20.79 17.62
N LYS A 148 -8.04 -21.44 16.72
CA LYS A 148 -8.53 -22.68 16.08
C LYS A 148 -8.93 -23.64 17.21
N ALA A 149 -10.17 -24.13 17.15
CA ALA A 149 -10.51 -25.30 17.95
C ALA A 149 -9.60 -26.45 17.48
N ASP A 150 -8.80 -26.97 18.39
CA ASP A 150 -7.96 -28.14 18.13
C ASP A 150 -8.87 -29.27 17.61
N GLN A 151 -8.70 -29.65 16.34
CA GLN A 151 -9.27 -30.85 15.74
C GLN A 151 -8.24 -31.95 15.83
#